data_4fe90d70f127261aa684caba84a20fe8
#
_entry.id   4fe90d70f127261aa684caba84a20fe8
#
_cell.length_a   1.000
_cell.length_b   1.000
_cell.length_c   1.000
_cell.angle_alpha   90.00
_cell.angle_beta   90.00
_cell.angle_gamma   90.00
#
_symmetry.space_group_name_H-M   'P 1'
#
loop_
_entity.id
_entity.type
_entity.pdbx_description
1 polymer ?
#
loop_
_entity_poly.entity_id
_entity_poly.type
_entity_poly.pdbx_seq_one_letter_code
_entity_poly.pdbx_strand_id
1 'polypeptide(L)'
;MSAKPFASQADLQEKKTSFIKLSDNAYAYTAEGDPNSGVIIGDDSVMVIDTTATPIMAQSLIAHIREITDLPIKYVTLTHYHAVRVLGASAYFNEGAQQVIASRGTYELIVERGEQDMKSEIDRFPRLFAGVESVPGLTWPTLVFEREMTLFMGKLEVKIMHVGMGHTKGDTIVWIPSQKVLFSGDLVEYEAAAYTGDAQLEEWPATLEVLRSMGAQKLVPGRGPALLNPEQVNAGLDYTRDFVTTLLSSAKEAVAAGHDLKAAMAHVRSYMDAKFGHVFIYEHCLPFDVTRAVDEAKGIKHPRIWTAERDKEMWHALQH
;
A
#
# COMPACT_ATOMS: atom_id res chain seq x y z
N MET A 1 -22.81 4.80 -26.11
CA MET A 1 -21.73 3.81 -26.01
C MET A 1 -21.59 3.48 -24.53
N SER A 2 -21.43 2.20 -24.14
CA SER A 2 -21.16 1.87 -22.72
C SER A 2 -19.79 2.45 -22.32
N ALA A 3 -19.69 3.04 -21.14
CA ALA A 3 -18.42 3.55 -20.62
C ALA A 3 -17.38 2.40 -20.59
N LYS A 4 -16.15 2.71 -20.96
CA LYS A 4 -15.04 1.73 -20.87
C LYS A 4 -14.85 1.39 -19.38
N PRO A 5 -14.74 0.12 -18.97
CA PRO A 5 -14.52 -0.25 -17.58
C PRO A 5 -13.13 0.22 -17.08
N PHE A 6 -12.95 0.31 -15.77
CA PHE A 6 -11.63 0.50 -15.19
C PHE A 6 -10.68 -0.63 -15.59
N ALA A 7 -9.40 -0.32 -15.75
CA ALA A 7 -8.40 -1.31 -16.16
C ALA A 7 -8.34 -2.51 -15.20
N SER A 8 -8.48 -2.28 -13.89
CA SER A 8 -8.50 -3.33 -12.86
C SER A 8 -9.68 -4.29 -12.94
N GLN A 9 -10.82 -3.87 -13.50
CA GLN A 9 -11.96 -4.75 -13.73
C GLN A 9 -11.70 -5.78 -14.84
N ALA A 10 -10.75 -5.51 -15.73
CA ALA A 10 -10.30 -6.42 -16.77
C ALA A 10 -9.14 -7.33 -16.32
N ASP A 11 -8.48 -7.03 -15.19
CA ASP A 11 -7.39 -7.83 -14.62
C ASP A 11 -7.94 -9.00 -13.80
N LEU A 12 -8.31 -10.06 -14.50
CA LEU A 12 -8.89 -11.28 -13.91
C LEU A 12 -7.88 -12.44 -13.84
N GLN A 13 -6.64 -12.24 -14.28
CA GLN A 13 -5.63 -13.29 -14.27
C GLN A 13 -5.10 -13.52 -12.85
N GLU A 14 -4.99 -14.79 -12.46
CA GLU A 14 -4.32 -15.19 -11.22
C GLU A 14 -2.86 -14.73 -11.24
N LYS A 15 -2.40 -14.20 -10.13
CA LYS A 15 -1.02 -13.71 -9.97
C LYS A 15 -0.16 -14.78 -9.29
N LYS A 16 1.08 -14.87 -9.75
CA LYS A 16 2.05 -15.74 -9.12
C LYS A 16 2.48 -15.15 -7.78
N THR A 17 2.27 -15.90 -6.71
CA THR A 17 2.72 -15.54 -5.36
C THR A 17 4.07 -16.15 -5.05
N SER A 18 4.79 -15.53 -4.11
CA SER A 18 6.06 -16.03 -3.57
C SER A 18 6.10 -15.78 -2.06
N PHE A 19 6.61 -16.78 -1.32
CA PHE A 19 6.87 -16.62 0.11
C PHE A 19 8.33 -16.88 0.37
N ILE A 20 9.09 -15.83 0.70
CA ILE A 20 10.55 -15.89 0.77
C ILE A 20 11.08 -15.47 2.14
N LYS A 21 12.07 -16.21 2.62
CA LYS A 21 12.80 -15.88 3.84
C LYS A 21 13.76 -14.73 3.58
N LEU A 22 13.64 -13.65 4.35
CA LEU A 22 14.52 -12.48 4.28
C LEU A 22 15.66 -12.57 5.30
N SER A 23 15.36 -13.06 6.50
CA SER A 23 16.30 -13.20 7.61
C SER A 23 15.84 -14.34 8.52
N ASP A 24 16.45 -14.51 9.68
CA ASP A 24 16.05 -15.59 10.60
C ASP A 24 14.61 -15.44 11.09
N ASN A 25 14.11 -14.22 11.18
CA ASN A 25 12.80 -13.93 11.72
C ASN A 25 11.80 -13.31 10.72
N ALA A 26 12.25 -12.88 9.54
CA ALA A 26 11.44 -12.09 8.61
C ALA A 26 11.20 -12.82 7.29
N TYR A 27 9.96 -12.71 6.79
CA TYR A 27 9.52 -13.29 5.52
C TYR A 27 8.68 -12.28 4.74
N ALA A 28 8.76 -12.33 3.41
CA ALA A 28 7.93 -11.55 2.50
C ALA A 28 6.97 -12.47 1.75
N TYR A 29 5.69 -12.10 1.72
CA TYR A 29 4.70 -12.66 0.83
C TYR A 29 4.45 -11.65 -0.27
N THR A 30 4.82 -11.96 -1.50
CA THR A 30 4.75 -11.06 -2.65
C THR A 30 3.94 -11.67 -3.78
N ALA A 31 3.30 -10.81 -4.58
CA ALA A 31 2.54 -11.20 -5.76
C ALA A 31 2.76 -10.17 -6.88
N GLU A 32 2.62 -10.58 -8.13
CA GLU A 32 2.91 -9.77 -9.33
C GLU A 32 1.99 -8.55 -9.43
N GLY A 33 2.41 -7.42 -8.85
CA GLY A 33 1.66 -6.15 -8.83
C GLY A 33 0.48 -6.11 -7.83
N ASP A 34 0.15 -7.22 -7.16
CA ASP A 34 -0.80 -7.25 -6.06
C ASP A 34 -0.15 -6.80 -4.74
N PRO A 35 -0.95 -6.42 -3.74
CA PRO A 35 -0.43 -6.02 -2.43
C PRO A 35 0.42 -7.10 -1.76
N ASN A 36 1.61 -6.72 -1.31
CA ASN A 36 2.49 -7.57 -0.53
C ASN A 36 2.08 -7.60 0.94
N SER A 37 2.49 -8.65 1.65
CA SER A 37 2.38 -8.78 3.11
C SER A 37 3.72 -9.20 3.70
N GLY A 38 3.92 -8.94 4.98
CA GLY A 38 5.09 -9.34 5.73
C GLY A 38 4.77 -10.28 6.88
N VAL A 39 5.74 -11.11 7.26
CA VAL A 39 5.64 -11.98 8.44
C VAL A 39 6.91 -11.87 9.27
N ILE A 40 6.75 -11.67 10.58
CA ILE A 40 7.83 -11.72 11.55
C ILE A 40 7.54 -12.82 12.56
N ILE A 41 8.50 -13.74 12.73
CA ILE A 41 8.42 -14.86 13.67
C ILE A 41 9.38 -14.58 14.83
N GLY A 42 8.82 -14.29 16.00
CA GLY A 42 9.57 -14.11 17.23
C GLY A 42 9.80 -15.43 17.99
N ASP A 43 10.20 -15.31 19.26
CA ASP A 43 10.45 -16.50 20.10
C ASP A 43 9.15 -17.21 20.53
N ASP A 44 8.02 -16.49 20.63
CA ASP A 44 6.76 -16.99 21.21
C ASP A 44 5.51 -16.64 20.40
N SER A 45 5.65 -15.93 19.32
CA SER A 45 4.53 -15.40 18.53
C SER A 45 4.93 -14.97 17.13
N VAL A 46 3.91 -14.78 16.29
CA VAL A 46 4.01 -14.27 14.93
C VAL A 46 3.31 -12.92 14.84
N MET A 47 3.92 -11.99 14.09
CA MET A 47 3.30 -10.77 13.60
C MET A 47 3.08 -10.87 12.10
N VAL A 48 1.89 -10.48 11.64
CA VAL A 48 1.59 -10.27 10.22
C VAL A 48 1.51 -8.77 9.95
N ILE A 49 2.10 -8.36 8.84
CA ILE A 49 2.11 -6.97 8.35
C ILE A 49 1.27 -6.95 7.09
N ASP A 50 0.16 -6.24 7.14
CA ASP A 50 -0.94 -6.24 6.18
C ASP A 50 -1.57 -7.63 5.96
N THR A 51 -2.88 -7.66 5.75
CA THR A 51 -3.69 -8.86 5.94
C THR A 51 -4.28 -9.43 4.66
N THR A 52 -3.91 -8.86 3.50
CA THR A 52 -4.59 -9.06 2.22
C THR A 52 -6.02 -8.49 2.19
N ALA A 53 -6.67 -8.56 1.03
CA ALA A 53 -7.96 -7.90 0.79
C ALA A 53 -9.16 -8.65 1.40
N THR A 54 -9.07 -9.97 1.58
CA THR A 54 -10.18 -10.76 2.16
C THR A 54 -9.68 -11.85 3.09
N PRO A 55 -10.51 -12.31 4.05
CA PRO A 55 -10.18 -13.44 4.92
C PRO A 55 -9.87 -14.73 4.15
N ILE A 56 -10.53 -14.96 3.02
CA ILE A 56 -10.25 -16.13 2.16
C ILE A 56 -8.86 -16.03 1.56
N MET A 57 -8.46 -14.86 1.06
CA MET A 57 -7.10 -14.65 0.53
C MET A 57 -6.04 -14.78 1.63
N ALA A 58 -6.34 -14.34 2.84
CA ALA A 58 -5.43 -14.45 3.99
C ALA A 58 -5.09 -15.91 4.34
N GLN A 59 -5.95 -16.88 4.00
CA GLN A 59 -5.68 -18.30 4.25
C GLN A 59 -4.43 -18.79 3.54
N SER A 60 -4.10 -18.26 2.36
CA SER A 60 -2.87 -18.62 1.64
C SER A 60 -1.62 -18.22 2.44
N LEU A 61 -1.62 -17.01 3.01
CA LEU A 61 -0.50 -16.55 3.85
C LEU A 61 -0.44 -17.33 5.18
N ILE A 62 -1.58 -17.62 5.79
CA ILE A 62 -1.66 -18.44 7.01
C ILE A 62 -1.08 -19.84 6.74
N ALA A 63 -1.41 -20.46 5.61
CA ALA A 63 -0.87 -21.77 5.24
C ALA A 63 0.68 -21.72 5.15
N HIS A 64 1.25 -20.72 4.51
CA HIS A 64 2.71 -20.56 4.47
C HIS A 64 3.33 -20.34 5.85
N ILE A 65 2.67 -19.59 6.74
CA ILE A 65 3.14 -19.43 8.12
C ILE A 65 3.15 -20.78 8.84
N ARG A 66 2.10 -21.59 8.67
CA ARG A 66 1.96 -22.91 9.32
C ARG A 66 2.93 -23.97 8.78
N GLU A 67 3.45 -23.81 7.57
CA GLU A 67 4.58 -24.62 7.06
C GLU A 67 5.88 -24.37 7.84
N ILE A 68 6.02 -23.24 8.53
CA ILE A 68 7.24 -22.83 9.22
C ILE A 68 7.12 -22.94 10.74
N THR A 69 5.95 -22.60 11.32
CA THR A 69 5.77 -22.52 12.76
C THR A 69 4.34 -22.74 13.21
N ASP A 70 4.18 -23.37 14.38
CA ASP A 70 2.92 -23.51 15.09
C ASP A 70 2.69 -22.38 16.11
N LEU A 71 3.59 -21.41 16.21
CA LEU A 71 3.45 -20.27 17.12
C LEU A 71 2.17 -19.48 16.82
N PRO A 72 1.48 -18.96 17.85
CA PRO A 72 0.25 -18.19 17.65
C PRO A 72 0.55 -16.88 16.90
N ILE A 73 -0.31 -16.54 15.96
CA ILE A 73 -0.28 -15.22 15.32
C ILE A 73 -0.95 -14.24 16.30
N LYS A 74 -0.16 -13.49 17.06
CA LYS A 74 -0.68 -12.58 18.09
C LYS A 74 -0.93 -11.17 17.58
N TYR A 75 -0.15 -10.73 16.59
CA TYR A 75 -0.12 -9.34 16.16
C TYR A 75 -0.43 -9.22 14.68
N VAL A 76 -1.27 -8.24 14.36
CA VAL A 76 -1.51 -7.73 13.01
C VAL A 76 -1.10 -6.26 13.01
N THR A 77 -0.23 -5.86 12.09
CA THR A 77 0.16 -4.45 11.91
C THR A 77 -0.36 -3.97 10.56
N LEU A 78 -1.11 -2.87 10.56
CA LEU A 78 -1.60 -2.23 9.34
C LEU A 78 -0.62 -1.13 8.93
N THR A 79 -0.09 -1.22 7.70
CA THR A 79 0.80 -0.17 7.18
C THR A 79 0.02 1.10 6.86
N HIS A 80 -1.20 0.97 6.39
CA HIS A 80 -2.16 2.04 6.15
C HIS A 80 -3.60 1.49 6.12
N TYR A 81 -4.58 2.27 5.66
CA TYR A 81 -6.00 1.96 5.84
C TYR A 81 -6.69 1.31 4.62
N HIS A 82 -6.07 1.26 3.44
CA HIS A 82 -6.74 0.81 2.21
C HIS A 82 -7.27 -0.62 2.31
N ALA A 83 -8.47 -0.82 1.81
CA ALA A 83 -9.22 -2.08 1.93
C ALA A 83 -8.47 -3.29 1.39
N VAL A 84 -7.71 -3.14 0.29
CA VAL A 84 -6.88 -4.21 -0.30
C VAL A 84 -5.79 -4.76 0.64
N ARG A 85 -5.52 -4.05 1.75
CA ARG A 85 -4.48 -4.40 2.72
C ARG A 85 -5.02 -4.93 4.04
N VAL A 86 -6.24 -4.54 4.41
CA VAL A 86 -6.65 -4.64 5.81
C VAL A 86 -7.85 -5.53 6.06
N LEU A 87 -8.68 -5.84 5.06
CA LEU A 87 -9.95 -6.53 5.31
C LEU A 87 -9.80 -8.04 5.54
N GLY A 88 -8.64 -8.63 5.29
CA GLY A 88 -8.32 -10.02 5.63
C GLY A 88 -8.11 -10.29 7.13
N ALA A 89 -8.09 -9.27 7.98
CA ALA A 89 -7.67 -9.36 9.38
C ALA A 89 -8.46 -10.39 10.21
N SER A 90 -9.76 -10.59 9.94
CA SER A 90 -10.58 -11.53 10.69
C SER A 90 -10.12 -13.01 10.59
N ALA A 91 -9.40 -13.38 9.52
CA ALA A 91 -8.80 -14.71 9.40
C ALA A 91 -7.74 -14.95 10.48
N TYR A 92 -6.98 -13.94 10.83
CA TYR A 92 -5.92 -14.04 11.83
C TYR A 92 -6.45 -14.08 13.28
N PHE A 93 -7.66 -13.57 13.54
CA PHE A 93 -8.28 -13.68 14.86
C PHE A 93 -8.56 -15.14 15.23
N ASN A 94 -8.91 -15.97 14.26
CA ASN A 94 -9.09 -17.41 14.44
C ASN A 94 -7.75 -18.12 14.72
N GLU A 95 -6.62 -17.53 14.33
CA GLU A 95 -5.26 -18.01 14.56
C GLU A 95 -4.63 -17.48 15.87
N GLY A 96 -5.41 -16.72 16.66
CA GLY A 96 -5.00 -16.22 17.96
C GLY A 96 -4.61 -14.73 17.98
N ALA A 97 -4.79 -13.98 16.89
CA ALA A 97 -4.51 -12.56 16.85
C ALA A 97 -5.45 -11.81 17.82
N GLN A 98 -4.83 -11.02 18.70
CA GLN A 98 -5.54 -10.24 19.71
C GLN A 98 -5.31 -8.74 19.53
N GLN A 99 -4.25 -8.39 18.82
CA GLN A 99 -3.82 -7.00 18.67
C GLN A 99 -3.74 -6.63 17.19
N VAL A 100 -4.47 -5.59 16.83
CA VAL A 100 -4.36 -4.90 15.53
C VAL A 100 -3.74 -3.55 15.80
N ILE A 101 -2.56 -3.33 15.23
CA ILE A 101 -1.71 -2.17 15.50
C ILE A 101 -1.75 -1.24 14.28
N ALA A 102 -2.00 0.05 14.51
CA ALA A 102 -1.96 1.07 13.47
C ALA A 102 -1.48 2.42 14.01
N SER A 103 -1.01 3.29 13.15
CA SER A 103 -0.76 4.69 13.51
C SER A 103 -2.06 5.44 13.78
N ARG A 104 -1.97 6.57 14.51
CA ARG A 104 -3.09 7.49 14.70
C ARG A 104 -3.68 7.94 13.37
N GLY A 105 -2.84 8.30 12.41
CA GLY A 105 -3.27 8.73 11.08
C GLY A 105 -4.05 7.65 10.32
N THR A 106 -3.62 6.39 10.39
CA THR A 106 -4.34 5.24 9.82
C THR A 106 -5.71 5.05 10.48
N TYR A 107 -5.78 5.09 11.82
CA TYR A 107 -7.06 5.01 12.56
C TYR A 107 -8.04 6.12 12.15
N GLU A 108 -7.56 7.36 12.06
CA GLU A 108 -8.38 8.50 11.66
C GLU A 108 -8.91 8.36 10.22
N LEU A 109 -8.11 7.82 9.31
CA LEU A 109 -8.55 7.54 7.94
C LEU A 109 -9.59 6.43 7.87
N ILE A 110 -9.46 5.38 8.69
CA ILE A 110 -10.52 4.34 8.81
C ILE A 110 -11.83 4.98 9.25
N VAL A 111 -11.80 5.85 10.28
CA VAL A 111 -12.98 6.56 10.79
C VAL A 111 -13.57 7.49 9.72
N GLU A 112 -12.73 8.25 9.02
CA GLU A 112 -13.15 9.27 8.07
C GLU A 112 -13.70 8.68 6.77
N ARG A 113 -13.06 7.65 6.23
CA ARG A 113 -13.28 7.19 4.85
C ARG A 113 -13.19 5.69 4.61
N GLY A 114 -12.97 4.87 5.63
CA GLY A 114 -12.76 3.43 5.47
C GLY A 114 -13.92 2.70 4.78
N GLU A 115 -15.18 3.08 5.06
CA GLU A 115 -16.33 2.47 4.39
C GLU A 115 -16.43 2.87 2.90
N GLN A 116 -16.09 4.11 2.57
CA GLN A 116 -16.09 4.60 1.19
C GLN A 116 -14.98 3.92 0.40
N ASP A 117 -13.79 3.83 0.97
CA ASP A 117 -12.64 3.13 0.40
C ASP A 117 -12.98 1.66 0.13
N MET A 118 -13.50 0.95 1.12
CA MET A 118 -13.91 -0.45 0.97
C MET A 118 -14.90 -0.64 -0.19
N LYS A 119 -15.94 0.19 -0.29
CA LYS A 119 -16.94 0.11 -1.37
C LYS A 119 -16.34 0.42 -2.74
N SER A 120 -15.52 1.48 -2.82
CA SER A 120 -14.85 1.91 -4.05
C SER A 120 -13.89 0.82 -4.55
N GLU A 121 -13.06 0.25 -3.69
CA GLU A 121 -12.08 -0.75 -4.08
C GLU A 121 -12.69 -2.10 -4.46
N ILE A 122 -13.71 -2.57 -3.74
CA ILE A 122 -14.43 -3.80 -4.08
C ILE A 122 -15.01 -3.70 -5.51
N ASP A 123 -15.59 -2.57 -5.88
CA ASP A 123 -16.14 -2.36 -7.23
C ASP A 123 -15.06 -2.34 -8.32
N ARG A 124 -13.84 -1.88 -7.98
CA ARG A 124 -12.74 -1.73 -8.94
C ARG A 124 -11.87 -2.96 -9.09
N PHE A 125 -11.76 -3.81 -8.07
CA PHE A 125 -10.83 -4.95 -8.04
C PHE A 125 -11.52 -6.30 -7.77
N PRO A 126 -12.42 -6.77 -8.66
CA PRO A 126 -13.19 -7.98 -8.40
C PRO A 126 -12.31 -9.23 -8.12
N ARG A 127 -11.11 -9.30 -8.71
CA ARG A 127 -10.18 -10.40 -8.46
C ARG A 127 -9.55 -10.33 -7.05
N LEU A 128 -9.09 -9.14 -6.63
CA LEU A 128 -8.48 -8.95 -5.30
C LEU A 128 -9.48 -9.13 -4.16
N PHE A 129 -10.77 -8.92 -4.43
CA PHE A 129 -11.83 -9.14 -3.45
C PHE A 129 -12.58 -10.45 -3.67
N ALA A 130 -11.90 -11.48 -4.22
CA ALA A 130 -12.43 -12.83 -4.25
C ALA A 130 -12.80 -13.29 -2.82
N GLY A 131 -14.03 -13.78 -2.64
CA GLY A 131 -14.55 -14.13 -1.32
C GLY A 131 -14.91 -12.93 -0.45
N VAL A 132 -15.30 -11.81 -1.04
CA VAL A 132 -15.72 -10.57 -0.34
C VAL A 132 -16.83 -10.81 0.67
N GLU A 133 -17.68 -11.81 0.48
CA GLU A 133 -18.73 -12.23 1.41
C GLU A 133 -18.18 -12.74 2.76
N SER A 134 -16.89 -13.07 2.81
CA SER A 134 -16.20 -13.46 4.06
C SER A 134 -15.74 -12.27 4.90
N VAL A 135 -15.79 -11.04 4.35
CA VAL A 135 -15.36 -9.82 5.03
C VAL A 135 -16.45 -9.39 6.02
N PRO A 136 -16.18 -9.36 7.34
CA PRO A 136 -17.20 -8.99 8.33
C PRO A 136 -17.46 -7.48 8.43
N GLY A 137 -16.68 -6.67 7.75
CA GLY A 137 -16.67 -5.22 7.80
C GLY A 137 -15.25 -4.66 7.93
N LEU A 138 -15.13 -3.40 8.36
CA LEU A 138 -13.84 -2.74 8.51
C LEU A 138 -12.99 -3.40 9.61
N THR A 139 -11.69 -3.42 9.38
CA THR A 139 -10.70 -3.81 10.40
C THR A 139 -10.40 -2.64 11.32
N TRP A 140 -10.67 -2.81 12.61
CA TRP A 140 -10.44 -1.77 13.61
C TRP A 140 -9.17 -2.03 14.41
N PRO A 141 -8.24 -1.06 14.50
CA PRO A 141 -7.08 -1.15 15.38
C PRO A 141 -7.49 -1.25 16.86
N THR A 142 -6.81 -2.13 17.60
CA THR A 142 -6.94 -2.26 19.06
C THR A 142 -5.83 -1.53 19.80
N LEU A 143 -4.68 -1.30 19.11
CA LEU A 143 -3.57 -0.50 19.59
C LEU A 143 -3.26 0.60 18.57
N VAL A 144 -3.24 1.84 19.02
CA VAL A 144 -2.95 3.01 18.19
C VAL A 144 -1.77 3.75 18.78
N PHE A 145 -0.77 4.07 17.94
CA PHE A 145 0.42 4.83 18.34
C PHE A 145 0.53 6.14 17.54
N GLU A 146 1.23 7.14 18.11
CA GLU A 146 1.38 8.45 17.45
C GLU A 146 2.56 8.48 16.48
N ARG A 147 3.75 8.12 16.94
CA ARG A 147 4.99 8.20 16.15
C ARG A 147 5.70 6.86 16.01
N GLU A 148 5.92 6.20 17.11
CA GLU A 148 6.59 4.90 17.16
C GLU A 148 6.19 4.10 18.40
N MET A 149 6.30 2.80 18.26
CA MET A 149 6.27 1.85 19.36
C MET A 149 7.30 0.76 19.12
N THR A 150 7.83 0.21 20.21
CA THR A 150 8.72 -0.95 20.16
C THR A 150 7.98 -2.15 20.75
N LEU A 151 7.96 -3.23 20.01
CA LEU A 151 7.46 -4.52 20.46
C LEU A 151 8.62 -5.51 20.59
N PHE A 152 8.68 -6.18 21.73
CA PHE A 152 9.59 -7.30 21.93
C PHE A 152 8.84 -8.61 21.72
N MET A 153 9.21 -9.35 20.68
CA MET A 153 8.70 -10.70 20.39
C MET A 153 9.71 -11.72 20.92
N GLY A 154 9.69 -11.95 22.24
CA GLY A 154 10.78 -12.59 22.96
C GLY A 154 12.00 -11.66 23.02
N LYS A 155 13.12 -12.09 22.45
CA LYS A 155 14.36 -11.28 22.36
C LYS A 155 14.43 -10.38 21.12
N LEU A 156 13.53 -10.61 20.17
CA LEU A 156 13.51 -9.84 18.92
C LEU A 156 12.87 -8.47 19.16
N GLU A 157 13.64 -7.41 18.95
CA GLU A 157 13.13 -6.04 18.91
C GLU A 157 12.54 -5.74 17.53
N VAL A 158 11.28 -5.30 17.51
CA VAL A 158 10.56 -4.86 16.32
C VAL A 158 10.07 -3.43 16.57
N LYS A 159 10.43 -2.50 15.70
CA LYS A 159 9.94 -1.11 15.73
C LYS A 159 8.84 -0.91 14.73
N ILE A 160 7.74 -0.32 15.17
CA ILE A 160 6.59 0.03 14.35
C ILE A 160 6.51 1.55 14.36
N MET A 161 6.63 2.19 13.18
CA MET A 161 6.93 3.62 13.14
C MET A 161 6.11 4.33 12.06
N HIS A 162 5.63 5.52 12.39
CA HIS A 162 5.18 6.52 11.42
C HIS A 162 6.31 7.55 11.26
N VAL A 163 6.95 7.57 10.09
CA VAL A 163 8.18 8.36 9.87
C VAL A 163 7.95 9.57 8.96
N GLY A 164 6.74 9.74 8.47
CA GLY A 164 6.34 10.82 7.59
C GLY A 164 5.15 10.42 6.73
N MET A 165 4.56 11.36 6.04
CA MET A 165 3.46 11.15 5.11
C MET A 165 4.01 10.86 3.72
N GLY A 166 3.27 10.08 2.94
CA GLY A 166 3.60 9.77 1.56
C GLY A 166 2.39 9.24 0.84
N HIS A 167 2.19 7.92 0.86
CA HIS A 167 1.04 7.26 0.24
C HIS A 167 -0.29 7.64 0.93
N THR A 168 -0.25 7.78 2.26
CA THR A 168 -1.34 8.31 3.08
C THR A 168 -0.80 9.20 4.20
N LYS A 169 -1.67 9.83 4.99
CA LYS A 169 -1.25 10.55 6.20
C LYS A 169 -0.89 9.64 7.37
N GLY A 170 -1.16 8.34 7.27
CA GLY A 170 -1.02 7.37 8.36
C GLY A 170 0.02 6.28 8.11
N ASP A 171 0.84 6.41 7.07
CA ASP A 171 1.78 5.37 6.67
C ASP A 171 2.64 4.88 7.82
N THR A 172 2.69 3.57 7.96
CA THR A 172 3.42 2.87 9.01
C THR A 172 4.43 1.93 8.38
N ILE A 173 5.65 1.94 8.91
CA ILE A 173 6.69 0.98 8.57
C ILE A 173 6.94 0.03 9.74
N VAL A 174 7.45 -1.16 9.43
CA VAL A 174 7.92 -2.12 10.44
C VAL A 174 9.40 -2.39 10.19
N TRP A 175 10.21 -2.21 11.23
CA TRP A 175 11.65 -2.27 11.17
C TRP A 175 12.22 -3.27 12.18
N ILE A 176 13.11 -4.16 11.73
CA ILE A 176 13.89 -5.07 12.58
C ILE A 176 15.33 -4.58 12.63
N PRO A 177 15.74 -3.80 13.65
CA PRO A 177 17.05 -3.14 13.70
C PRO A 177 18.23 -4.12 13.63
N SER A 178 18.15 -5.21 14.36
CA SER A 178 19.21 -6.22 14.46
C SER A 178 19.48 -6.94 13.14
N GLN A 179 18.49 -7.01 12.24
CA GLN A 179 18.56 -7.72 10.97
C GLN A 179 18.52 -6.78 9.76
N LYS A 180 18.31 -5.48 10.00
CA LYS A 180 18.21 -4.45 8.96
C LYS A 180 17.18 -4.79 7.88
N VAL A 181 16.03 -5.35 8.28
CA VAL A 181 14.88 -5.65 7.42
C VAL A 181 13.79 -4.62 7.65
N LEU A 182 13.31 -4.04 6.56
CA LEU A 182 12.27 -3.01 6.54
C LEU A 182 11.04 -3.49 5.75
N PHE A 183 9.87 -3.32 6.32
CA PHE A 183 8.58 -3.43 5.63
C PHE A 183 8.02 -2.02 5.50
N SER A 184 7.89 -1.53 4.28
CA SER A 184 7.57 -0.12 4.03
C SER A 184 6.10 0.17 3.77
N GLY A 185 5.25 -0.88 3.58
CA GLY A 185 3.95 -0.65 2.98
C GLY A 185 4.10 0.11 1.66
N ASP A 186 3.09 0.85 1.27
CA ASP A 186 3.04 1.56 -0.02
C ASP A 186 3.87 2.86 -0.04
N LEU A 187 4.67 3.13 1.03
CA LEU A 187 5.70 4.17 0.95
C LEU A 187 6.77 3.86 -0.09
N VAL A 188 7.03 2.57 -0.37
CA VAL A 188 7.92 2.14 -1.46
C VAL A 188 7.17 1.16 -2.34
N GLU A 189 7.13 1.46 -3.63
CA GLU A 189 6.65 0.57 -4.67
C GLU A 189 7.81 0.28 -5.63
N TYR A 190 7.85 -0.92 -6.20
CA TYR A 190 8.89 -1.27 -7.16
C TYR A 190 8.34 -2.16 -8.29
N GLU A 191 8.63 -1.83 -9.54
CA GLU A 191 8.07 -2.50 -10.72
C GLU A 191 6.52 -2.50 -10.79
N ALA A 192 5.89 -1.64 -9.98
CA ALA A 192 4.46 -1.39 -9.95
C ALA A 192 4.20 0.11 -9.85
N ALA A 193 3.06 0.58 -10.35
CA ALA A 193 2.68 1.97 -10.18
C ALA A 193 2.34 2.25 -8.71
N ALA A 194 2.77 3.39 -8.20
CA ALA A 194 2.36 3.85 -6.90
C ALA A 194 0.94 4.43 -7.01
N TYR A 195 -0.03 3.86 -6.30
CA TYR A 195 -1.34 4.50 -6.17
C TYR A 195 -1.22 5.74 -5.30
N THR A 196 -1.64 6.89 -5.81
CA THR A 196 -1.45 8.17 -5.13
C THR A 196 -2.76 8.88 -4.77
N GLY A 197 -3.91 8.23 -4.90
CA GLY A 197 -5.23 8.84 -4.71
C GLY A 197 -5.42 9.57 -3.37
N ASP A 198 -4.72 9.13 -2.31
CA ASP A 198 -4.76 9.71 -0.97
C ASP A 198 -3.40 10.26 -0.51
N ALA A 199 -2.45 10.41 -1.45
CA ALA A 199 -1.08 10.76 -1.17
C ALA A 199 -0.89 12.24 -0.76
N GLN A 200 0.25 12.46 -0.10
CA GLN A 200 0.87 13.77 0.17
C GLN A 200 2.12 13.86 -0.72
N LEU A 201 1.92 14.17 -2.00
CA LEU A 201 2.96 14.04 -3.01
C LEU A 201 4.16 14.97 -2.78
N GLU A 202 3.96 16.16 -2.24
CA GLU A 202 5.04 17.09 -1.91
C GLU A 202 5.90 16.60 -0.75
N GLU A 203 5.32 15.86 0.20
CA GLU A 203 6.00 15.39 1.41
C GLU A 203 6.68 14.03 1.20
N TRP A 204 6.16 13.21 0.30
CA TRP A 204 6.62 11.84 0.10
C TRP A 204 8.12 11.70 -0.18
N PRO A 205 8.76 12.52 -1.04
CA PRO A 205 10.21 12.44 -1.26
C PRO A 205 11.04 12.59 0.02
N ALA A 206 10.63 13.47 0.94
CA ALA A 206 11.32 13.65 2.21
C ALA A 206 11.17 12.41 3.12
N THR A 207 10.01 11.79 3.13
CA THR A 207 9.77 10.53 3.84
C THR A 207 10.64 9.39 3.28
N LEU A 208 10.83 9.30 1.96
CA LEU A 208 11.73 8.32 1.35
C LEU A 208 13.19 8.51 1.78
N GLU A 209 13.64 9.75 1.97
CA GLU A 209 15.00 10.01 2.47
C GLU A 209 15.16 9.59 3.95
N VAL A 210 14.10 9.68 4.77
CA VAL A 210 14.12 9.09 6.12
C VAL A 210 14.30 7.57 6.03
N LEU A 211 13.55 6.86 5.16
CA LEU A 211 13.73 5.43 4.96
C LEU A 211 15.15 5.08 4.49
N ARG A 212 15.72 5.87 3.57
CA ARG A 212 17.10 5.70 3.09
C ARG A 212 18.10 5.78 4.23
N SER A 213 17.91 6.74 5.15
CA SER A 213 18.81 6.96 6.28
C SER A 213 18.83 5.80 7.30
N MET A 214 17.80 4.95 7.30
CA MET A 214 17.74 3.76 8.17
C MET A 214 18.75 2.68 7.77
N GLY A 215 19.26 2.71 6.51
CA GLY A 215 20.27 1.79 6.04
C GLY A 215 19.80 0.34 5.96
N ALA A 216 18.56 0.13 5.52
CA ALA A 216 18.00 -1.21 5.35
C ALA A 216 18.85 -2.05 4.38
N GLN A 217 19.09 -3.30 4.76
CA GLN A 217 19.77 -4.29 3.91
C GLN A 217 18.77 -5.04 3.03
N LYS A 218 17.52 -5.13 3.48
CA LYS A 218 16.41 -5.73 2.75
C LYS A 218 15.15 -4.93 3.01
N LEU A 219 14.27 -4.87 2.00
CA LEU A 219 13.01 -4.13 2.09
C LEU A 219 11.90 -4.91 1.38
N VAL A 220 10.74 -4.98 2.02
CA VAL A 220 9.49 -5.43 1.41
C VAL A 220 8.68 -4.21 1.02
N PRO A 221 8.54 -3.92 -0.29
CA PRO A 221 7.72 -2.82 -0.77
C PRO A 221 6.23 -3.15 -0.66
N GLY A 222 5.38 -2.17 -0.89
CA GLY A 222 3.93 -2.38 -0.95
C GLY A 222 3.52 -3.29 -2.09
N ARG A 223 4.14 -3.15 -3.25
CA ARG A 223 3.98 -4.02 -4.43
C ARG A 223 5.34 -4.26 -5.08
N GLY A 224 5.40 -5.36 -5.84
CA GLY A 224 6.60 -5.77 -6.53
C GLY A 224 7.46 -6.74 -5.74
N PRO A 225 8.65 -7.13 -6.27
CA PRO A 225 9.51 -8.10 -5.60
C PRO A 225 10.12 -7.56 -4.32
N ALA A 226 10.41 -8.43 -3.37
CA ALA A 226 11.21 -8.06 -2.19
C ALA A 226 12.64 -7.66 -2.62
N LEU A 227 13.16 -6.60 -2.03
CA LEU A 227 14.46 -6.01 -2.31
C LEU A 227 15.47 -6.63 -1.34
N LEU A 228 16.44 -7.38 -1.86
CA LEU A 228 17.22 -8.35 -1.06
C LEU A 228 18.64 -7.87 -0.70
N ASN A 229 19.02 -6.68 -1.14
CA ASN A 229 20.30 -6.07 -0.82
C ASN A 229 20.18 -4.53 -0.86
N PRO A 230 21.17 -3.79 -0.31
CA PRO A 230 21.12 -2.33 -0.25
C PRO A 230 21.01 -1.63 -1.61
N GLU A 231 21.58 -2.20 -2.65
CA GLU A 231 21.51 -1.65 -4.00
C GLU A 231 20.05 -1.69 -4.51
N GLN A 232 19.39 -2.83 -4.39
CA GLN A 232 17.97 -2.97 -4.72
C GLN A 232 17.10 -2.07 -3.86
N VAL A 233 17.36 -1.97 -2.55
CA VAL A 233 16.62 -1.07 -1.65
C VAL A 233 16.73 0.37 -2.13
N ASN A 234 17.93 0.85 -2.47
CA ASN A 234 18.11 2.19 -3.01
C ASN A 234 17.40 2.37 -4.36
N ALA A 235 17.45 1.37 -5.23
CA ALA A 235 16.74 1.40 -6.51
C ALA A 235 15.22 1.52 -6.32
N GLY A 236 14.61 0.81 -5.36
CA GLY A 236 13.18 0.93 -5.03
C GLY A 236 12.81 2.30 -4.49
N LEU A 237 13.65 2.88 -3.61
CA LEU A 237 13.45 4.24 -3.10
C LEU A 237 13.57 5.29 -4.22
N ASP A 238 14.55 5.15 -5.10
CA ASP A 238 14.75 6.06 -6.24
C ASP A 238 13.61 5.92 -7.26
N TYR A 239 13.15 4.70 -7.53
CA TYR A 239 12.02 4.43 -8.41
C TYR A 239 10.74 5.13 -7.91
N THR A 240 10.39 4.94 -6.65
CA THR A 240 9.19 5.57 -6.06
C THR A 240 9.32 7.09 -6.06
N ARG A 241 10.50 7.62 -5.72
CA ARG A 241 10.76 9.07 -5.77
C ARG A 241 10.60 9.62 -7.18
N ASP A 242 11.16 8.95 -8.20
CA ASP A 242 11.04 9.40 -9.59
C ASP A 242 9.58 9.36 -10.06
N PHE A 243 8.81 8.32 -9.68
CA PHE A 243 7.41 8.22 -9.99
C PHE A 243 6.62 9.42 -9.44
N VAL A 244 6.68 9.65 -8.14
CA VAL A 244 5.87 10.70 -7.48
C VAL A 244 6.30 12.11 -7.89
N THR A 245 7.61 12.34 -8.08
CA THR A 245 8.09 13.65 -8.51
C THR A 245 7.77 13.95 -9.97
N THR A 246 7.87 12.97 -10.86
CA THR A 246 7.45 13.12 -12.27
C THR A 246 5.95 13.40 -12.37
N LEU A 247 5.14 12.64 -11.64
CA LEU A 247 3.69 12.83 -11.58
C LEU A 247 3.33 14.26 -11.13
N LEU A 248 3.83 14.68 -9.97
CA LEU A 248 3.48 15.98 -9.40
C LEU A 248 4.00 17.15 -10.25
N SER A 249 5.24 17.07 -10.78
CA SER A 249 5.79 18.15 -11.59
C SER A 249 4.99 18.35 -12.90
N SER A 250 4.67 17.27 -13.60
CA SER A 250 3.87 17.35 -14.82
C SER A 250 2.42 17.79 -14.56
N ALA A 251 1.83 17.40 -13.41
CA ALA A 251 0.52 17.91 -13.02
C ALA A 251 0.55 19.43 -12.70
N LYS A 252 1.61 19.94 -12.05
CA LYS A 252 1.80 21.38 -11.81
C LYS A 252 1.91 22.15 -13.12
N GLU A 253 2.62 21.63 -14.11
CA GLU A 253 2.71 22.23 -15.45
C GLU A 253 1.32 22.28 -16.13
N ALA A 254 0.56 21.18 -16.08
CA ALA A 254 -0.78 21.13 -16.66
C ALA A 254 -1.74 22.14 -16.00
N VAL A 255 -1.69 22.26 -14.65
CA VAL A 255 -2.50 23.25 -13.92
C VAL A 255 -2.10 24.68 -14.28
N ALA A 256 -0.81 24.97 -14.37
CA ALA A 256 -0.31 26.29 -14.77
C ALA A 256 -0.71 26.67 -16.21
N ALA A 257 -0.84 25.67 -17.10
CA ALA A 257 -1.36 25.84 -18.45
C ALA A 257 -2.88 25.98 -18.54
N GLY A 258 -3.60 25.85 -17.41
CA GLY A 258 -5.07 25.94 -17.37
C GLY A 258 -5.79 24.72 -17.94
N HIS A 259 -5.16 23.56 -17.99
CA HIS A 259 -5.74 22.33 -18.49
C HIS A 259 -6.90 21.85 -17.61
N ASP A 260 -7.96 21.35 -18.21
CA ASP A 260 -8.97 20.53 -17.54
C ASP A 260 -8.37 19.13 -17.20
N LEU A 261 -9.15 18.29 -16.54
CA LEU A 261 -8.65 16.97 -16.09
C LEU A 261 -8.23 16.08 -17.26
N LYS A 262 -8.97 16.09 -18.38
CA LYS A 262 -8.67 15.27 -19.55
C LYS A 262 -7.39 15.74 -20.26
N ALA A 263 -7.22 17.03 -20.43
CA ALA A 263 -5.98 17.61 -20.99
C ALA A 263 -4.78 17.42 -20.04
N ALA A 264 -4.99 17.55 -18.72
CA ALA A 264 -3.98 17.27 -17.71
C ALA A 264 -3.55 15.79 -17.75
N MET A 265 -4.49 14.84 -17.89
CA MET A 265 -4.18 13.41 -18.07
C MET A 265 -3.28 13.19 -19.30
N ALA A 266 -3.62 13.77 -20.44
CA ALA A 266 -2.81 13.64 -21.66
C ALA A 266 -1.41 14.23 -21.48
N HIS A 267 -1.32 15.39 -20.80
CA HIS A 267 -0.05 16.03 -20.50
C HIS A 267 0.82 15.17 -19.58
N VAL A 268 0.28 14.70 -18.47
CA VAL A 268 0.99 13.83 -17.49
C VAL A 268 1.46 12.53 -18.16
N ARG A 269 0.61 11.89 -18.98
CA ARG A 269 0.99 10.69 -19.73
C ARG A 269 2.23 10.91 -20.61
N SER A 270 2.39 12.08 -21.21
CA SER A 270 3.56 12.38 -22.05
C SER A 270 4.90 12.29 -21.30
N TYR A 271 4.88 12.42 -19.96
CA TYR A 271 6.06 12.26 -19.10
C TYR A 271 6.14 10.87 -18.46
N MET A 272 4.97 10.30 -18.07
CA MET A 272 4.91 9.07 -17.29
C MET A 272 5.00 7.80 -18.14
N ASP A 273 4.36 7.76 -19.32
CA ASP A 273 4.21 6.54 -20.12
C ASP A 273 5.56 5.92 -20.53
N ALA A 274 6.54 6.77 -20.92
CA ALA A 274 7.86 6.29 -21.34
C ALA A 274 8.65 5.63 -20.18
N LYS A 275 8.44 6.11 -18.95
CA LYS A 275 9.12 5.62 -17.75
C LYS A 275 8.40 4.46 -17.10
N PHE A 276 7.07 4.57 -16.97
CA PHE A 276 6.26 3.74 -16.09
C PHE A 276 5.09 3.03 -16.78
N GLY A 277 4.81 3.30 -18.06
CA GLY A 277 3.67 2.74 -18.78
C GLY A 277 3.66 1.21 -18.91
N HIS A 278 4.79 0.56 -18.61
CA HIS A 278 4.96 -0.89 -18.70
C HIS A 278 4.85 -1.62 -17.35
N VAL A 279 4.76 -0.90 -16.23
CA VAL A 279 4.76 -1.51 -14.89
C VAL A 279 3.37 -2.00 -14.48
N PHE A 280 3.32 -2.91 -13.52
CA PHE A 280 2.05 -3.45 -13.02
C PHE A 280 1.12 -2.34 -12.55
N ILE A 281 -0.17 -2.52 -12.76
CA ILE A 281 -1.29 -1.67 -12.34
C ILE A 281 -1.23 -0.21 -12.80
N TYR A 282 -0.31 0.18 -13.70
CA TYR A 282 -0.16 1.56 -14.16
C TYR A 282 -1.46 2.16 -14.71
N GLU A 283 -2.11 1.48 -15.64
CA GLU A 283 -3.37 1.97 -16.25
C GLU A 283 -4.54 2.03 -15.26
N HIS A 284 -4.47 1.28 -14.16
CA HIS A 284 -5.44 1.40 -13.09
C HIS A 284 -5.19 2.61 -12.21
N CYS A 285 -3.94 2.83 -11.79
CA CYS A 285 -3.58 3.90 -10.86
C CYS A 285 -3.65 5.28 -11.50
N LEU A 286 -3.18 5.42 -12.74
CA LEU A 286 -2.94 6.72 -13.38
C LEU A 286 -4.15 7.68 -13.35
N PRO A 287 -5.42 7.28 -13.56
CA PRO A 287 -6.57 8.18 -13.44
C PRO A 287 -6.69 8.84 -12.05
N PHE A 288 -6.48 8.06 -11.01
CA PHE A 288 -6.52 8.49 -9.62
C PHE A 288 -5.31 9.37 -9.28
N ASP A 289 -4.14 8.95 -9.75
CA ASP A 289 -2.86 9.63 -9.55
C ASP A 289 -2.89 11.04 -10.14
N VAL A 290 -3.30 11.16 -11.39
CA VAL A 290 -3.41 12.47 -12.05
C VAL A 290 -4.44 13.35 -11.37
N THR A 291 -5.60 12.79 -11.01
CA THR A 291 -6.64 13.54 -10.32
C THR A 291 -6.13 14.09 -8.99
N ARG A 292 -5.44 13.27 -8.20
CA ARG A 292 -4.84 13.69 -6.92
C ARG A 292 -3.73 14.72 -7.12
N ALA A 293 -2.84 14.49 -8.08
CA ALA A 293 -1.73 15.41 -8.37
C ALA A 293 -2.24 16.79 -8.84
N VAL A 294 -3.29 16.82 -9.65
CA VAL A 294 -3.97 18.08 -10.06
C VAL A 294 -4.62 18.76 -8.86
N ASP A 295 -5.27 18.01 -7.95
CA ASP A 295 -5.84 18.57 -6.73
C ASP A 295 -4.74 19.20 -5.86
N GLU A 296 -3.62 18.51 -5.65
CA GLU A 296 -2.52 19.02 -4.85
C GLU A 296 -1.85 20.24 -5.51
N ALA A 297 -1.65 20.21 -6.83
CA ALA A 297 -1.14 21.34 -7.59
C ALA A 297 -2.04 22.59 -7.51
N LYS A 298 -3.36 22.40 -7.30
CA LYS A 298 -4.34 23.46 -7.03
C LYS A 298 -4.41 23.89 -5.56
N GLY A 299 -3.56 23.33 -4.70
CA GLY A 299 -3.48 23.67 -3.27
C GLY A 299 -4.44 22.88 -2.37
N ILE A 300 -5.11 21.83 -2.87
CA ILE A 300 -5.95 20.94 -2.07
C ILE A 300 -5.04 19.94 -1.34
N LYS A 301 -4.63 20.29 -0.14
CA LYS A 301 -3.68 19.48 0.64
C LYS A 301 -4.31 18.22 1.22
N HIS A 302 -5.55 18.29 1.72
CA HIS A 302 -6.26 17.12 2.24
C HIS A 302 -6.89 16.36 1.07
N PRO A 303 -6.51 15.10 0.83
CA PRO A 303 -7.07 14.31 -0.28
C PRO A 303 -8.58 14.16 -0.15
N ARG A 304 -9.31 14.41 -1.23
CA ARG A 304 -10.75 14.23 -1.27
C ARG A 304 -11.09 12.74 -1.23
N ILE A 305 -12.11 12.37 -0.48
CA ILE A 305 -12.55 10.98 -0.32
C ILE A 305 -12.94 10.38 -1.68
N TRP A 306 -12.43 9.20 -1.98
CA TRP A 306 -12.86 8.40 -3.10
C TRP A 306 -14.13 7.64 -2.72
N THR A 307 -15.20 7.88 -3.47
CA THR A 307 -16.46 7.14 -3.40
C THR A 307 -16.74 6.50 -4.74
N ALA A 308 -17.55 5.48 -4.76
CA ALA A 308 -17.95 4.82 -6.02
C ALA A 308 -18.58 5.79 -7.03
N GLU A 309 -19.25 6.86 -6.56
CA GLU A 309 -19.79 7.94 -7.40
C GLU A 309 -18.67 8.80 -7.98
N ARG A 310 -17.73 9.24 -7.14
CA ARG A 310 -16.59 10.07 -7.58
C ARG A 310 -15.69 9.31 -8.55
N ASP A 311 -15.48 8.02 -8.36
CA ASP A 311 -14.76 7.16 -9.30
C ASP A 311 -15.39 7.22 -10.69
N LYS A 312 -16.72 7.12 -10.76
CA LYS A 312 -17.48 7.19 -12.03
C LYS A 312 -17.44 8.58 -12.64
N GLU A 313 -17.58 9.63 -11.83
CA GLU A 313 -17.48 11.03 -12.28
C GLU A 313 -16.11 11.33 -12.88
N MET A 314 -15.04 10.98 -12.17
CA MET A 314 -13.67 11.11 -12.65
C MET A 314 -13.46 10.35 -13.94
N TRP A 315 -13.86 9.07 -13.98
CA TRP A 315 -13.72 8.23 -15.16
C TRP A 315 -14.48 8.79 -16.38
N HIS A 316 -15.69 9.31 -16.16
CA HIS A 316 -16.47 9.99 -17.20
C HIS A 316 -15.76 11.23 -17.73
N ALA A 317 -15.27 12.10 -16.83
CA ALA A 317 -14.55 13.33 -17.19
C ALA A 317 -13.27 13.06 -18.01
N LEU A 318 -12.63 11.92 -17.81
CA LEU A 318 -11.45 11.52 -18.60
C LEU A 318 -11.79 11.00 -20.00
N GLN A 319 -13.03 10.53 -20.22
CA GLN A 319 -13.46 9.97 -21.51
C GLN A 319 -14.10 11.02 -22.43
N HIS A 320 -14.73 12.03 -21.89
CA HIS A 320 -15.48 13.07 -22.59
C HIS A 320 -14.85 14.45 -22.46
#